data_decca5b52a931cf0b6146c4724ea8642
#
_entry.id   decca5b52a931cf0b6146c4724ea8642
#
_cell.length_a   1.000
_cell.length_b   1.000
_cell.length_c   1.000
_cell.angle_alpha   90.00
_cell.angle_beta   90.00
_cell.angle_gamma   90.00
#
_symmetry.space_group_name_H-M   'P 1'
#
loop_
_entity.id
_entity.type
_entity.pdbx_description
1 polymer ?
#
loop_
_entity_poly.entity_id
_entity_poly.type
_entity_poly.pdbx_seq_one_letter_code
_entity_poly.pdbx_strand_id
1 'polypeptide(L)'
;MHNLSRKDFLRLSSTLAAGMLAGTSGRALSFAPDAAADVLMGNRFLTFNCVIRVNQIEVSRDRSVGEDERSLHTPERVIAFREAVASGWPGAKMTWAFSWLALNDMTDNYRRIRELVKEYHHRYGDDVTFIPGAYFANAYNSTEQVNKDLHEGLALASGIVGNGYRPKSIVAGFLSAKNMQYLAEQEHIHVCQGNIWSQFSIDNQDGDGSVSYPYYPSKEHFCKPAQGGADLIDCVNLDGWTVDFLAGRRDGFAEHFNSRMGVGPIETIGAFGEATGPKEMIHTTAIHFDGGYRMNGFAWVTNCWELSLPIDAGGITKWLSAVKSRWPDTRVITQGEFGLIWRKHFKRNDFDYRFVERGSGIGGSDADKEIRWFMNKDFRLALLRDWQGSTPEKVIDLTRYDLPAREPDTMTRRWSLLGEINQKGSRPQDKPVTIDKLNATDRALICRRIQGLCS
;
A
#
# COMPACT_ATOMS: atom_id res chain seq x y z
N MET A 1 -40.62 -8.49 -28.33
CA MET A 1 -39.40 -8.96 -27.67
C MET A 1 -39.40 -10.50 -27.73
N HIS A 2 -38.66 -11.09 -28.65
CA HIS A 2 -38.64 -12.55 -28.83
C HIS A 2 -37.53 -13.11 -27.93
N ASN A 3 -37.92 -13.99 -27.02
CA ASN A 3 -37.02 -14.79 -26.22
C ASN A 3 -36.34 -15.85 -27.10
N LEU A 4 -35.05 -15.71 -27.34
CA LEU A 4 -34.24 -16.75 -27.97
C LEU A 4 -34.03 -17.89 -26.98
N SER A 5 -34.35 -19.11 -27.39
CA SER A 5 -34.19 -20.30 -26.56
C SER A 5 -32.73 -20.76 -26.52
N ARG A 6 -32.38 -21.49 -25.46
CA ARG A 6 -31.03 -22.05 -25.23
C ARG A 6 -30.52 -22.93 -26.40
N LYS A 7 -31.42 -23.43 -27.25
CA LYS A 7 -31.08 -24.21 -28.45
C LYS A 7 -30.63 -23.35 -29.63
N ASP A 8 -31.06 -22.08 -29.68
CA ASP A 8 -30.72 -21.19 -30.79
C ASP A 8 -29.31 -20.57 -30.56
N PHE A 9 -28.87 -20.46 -29.31
CA PHE A 9 -27.50 -20.01 -28.95
C PHE A 9 -26.44 -21.08 -29.33
N LEU A 10 -26.77 -22.37 -29.24
CA LEU A 10 -25.85 -23.47 -29.57
C LEU A 10 -25.74 -23.76 -31.07
N ARG A 11 -26.64 -23.24 -31.88
CA ARG A 11 -26.59 -23.39 -33.35
C ARG A 11 -25.78 -22.31 -34.06
N LEU A 12 -25.53 -21.17 -33.40
CA LEU A 12 -24.70 -20.07 -33.92
C LEU A 12 -23.20 -20.27 -33.72
N SER A 13 -22.79 -21.21 -32.88
CA SER A 13 -21.38 -21.50 -32.59
C SER A 13 -20.77 -22.65 -33.39
N SER A 14 -21.52 -23.33 -34.26
CA SER A 14 -21.06 -24.53 -35.00
C SER A 14 -20.88 -24.35 -36.50
N THR A 15 -20.93 -23.12 -37.03
CA THR A 15 -20.86 -22.88 -38.49
C THR A 15 -19.62 -22.12 -38.97
N LEU A 16 -18.55 -22.09 -38.20
CA LEU A 16 -17.29 -21.42 -38.58
C LEU A 16 -16.04 -22.31 -38.49
N ALA A 17 -16.21 -23.59 -38.80
CA ALA A 17 -15.07 -24.52 -38.87
C ALA A 17 -15.25 -25.54 -40.01
N ALA A 18 -15.30 -25.08 -41.25
CA ALA A 18 -15.04 -25.95 -42.42
C ALA A 18 -14.86 -25.08 -43.68
N GLY A 19 -13.65 -24.85 -44.07
CA GLY A 19 -13.35 -24.28 -45.38
C GLY A 19 -12.05 -23.50 -45.42
N MET A 20 -10.94 -24.19 -45.72
CA MET A 20 -9.87 -23.78 -46.62
C MET A 20 -8.61 -24.61 -46.36
N LEU A 21 -8.57 -25.77 -47.00
CA LEU A 21 -7.32 -26.42 -47.38
C LEU A 21 -7.15 -26.20 -48.88
N ALA A 22 -6.35 -25.25 -49.28
CA ALA A 22 -5.68 -25.20 -50.56
C ALA A 22 -4.44 -24.33 -50.44
N GLY A 23 -3.28 -24.91 -50.73
CA GLY A 23 -1.99 -24.38 -50.47
C GLY A 23 -1.58 -23.18 -51.33
N THR A 24 -0.69 -22.39 -50.75
CA THR A 24 0.39 -21.70 -51.47
C THR A 24 1.59 -21.50 -50.51
N SER A 25 2.73 -21.72 -51.08
CA SER A 25 4.09 -21.68 -50.53
C SER A 25 4.44 -20.41 -49.78
N GLY A 26 5.04 -20.60 -48.65
CA GLY A 26 6.19 -19.89 -48.13
C GLY A 26 6.14 -18.36 -47.98
N ARG A 27 5.82 -17.91 -46.76
CA ARG A 27 6.53 -16.88 -46.03
C ARG A 27 6.24 -17.09 -44.54
N ALA A 28 7.22 -17.56 -43.79
CA ALA A 28 7.15 -17.55 -42.35
C ALA A 28 7.05 -16.08 -41.91
N LEU A 29 5.84 -15.63 -41.57
CA LEU A 29 5.62 -14.44 -40.75
C LEU A 29 6.12 -14.81 -39.36
N SER A 30 7.32 -14.35 -39.02
CA SER A 30 7.75 -14.31 -37.64
C SER A 30 6.76 -13.37 -36.91
N PHE A 31 5.84 -13.96 -36.18
CA PHE A 31 5.12 -13.23 -35.14
C PHE A 31 6.19 -12.87 -34.10
N ALA A 32 6.66 -11.63 -34.14
CA ALA A 32 7.28 -11.04 -32.97
C ALA A 32 6.30 -11.25 -31.81
N PRO A 33 6.74 -11.71 -30.63
CA PRO A 33 5.83 -11.82 -29.50
C PRO A 33 5.26 -10.42 -29.27
N ASP A 34 3.94 -10.31 -29.30
CA ASP A 34 3.23 -9.12 -28.88
C ASP A 34 3.89 -8.67 -27.57
N ALA A 35 4.52 -7.52 -27.58
CA ALA A 35 4.98 -6.87 -26.37
C ALA A 35 3.72 -6.65 -25.54
N ALA A 36 3.50 -7.54 -24.55
CA ALA A 36 2.32 -7.51 -23.70
C ALA A 36 2.23 -6.07 -23.15
N ALA A 37 1.18 -5.36 -23.54
CA ALA A 37 0.99 -3.96 -23.22
C ALA A 37 1.34 -3.71 -21.77
N ASP A 38 2.11 -2.66 -21.49
CA ASP A 38 2.48 -2.29 -20.13
C ASP A 38 1.22 -1.94 -19.35
N VAL A 39 0.86 -2.85 -18.44
CA VAL A 39 -0.39 -2.74 -17.67
C VAL A 39 -0.27 -1.71 -16.54
N LEU A 40 0.92 -1.21 -16.20
CA LEU A 40 1.11 -0.22 -15.15
C LEU A 40 0.83 1.20 -15.66
N MET A 41 1.52 1.59 -16.72
CA MET A 41 1.44 2.95 -17.23
C MET A 41 0.07 3.22 -17.87
N GLY A 42 -0.42 4.44 -17.71
CA GLY A 42 -1.74 4.86 -18.19
C GLY A 42 -2.92 4.40 -17.33
N ASN A 43 -2.67 3.74 -16.18
CA ASN A 43 -3.73 3.21 -15.33
C ASN A 43 -3.74 3.82 -13.91
N ARG A 44 -4.90 3.76 -13.27
CA ARG A 44 -5.15 4.08 -11.87
C ARG A 44 -5.48 2.81 -11.11
N PHE A 45 -4.90 2.65 -9.94
CA PHE A 45 -5.06 1.47 -9.11
C PHE A 45 -5.55 1.86 -7.72
N LEU A 46 -6.52 1.08 -7.22
CA LEU A 46 -7.01 1.18 -5.86
C LEU A 46 -6.90 -0.20 -5.21
N THR A 47 -6.29 -0.27 -4.04
CA THR A 47 -6.13 -1.51 -3.29
C THR A 47 -6.66 -1.37 -1.88
N PHE A 48 -7.20 -2.47 -1.32
CA PHE A 48 -7.67 -2.57 0.04
C PHE A 48 -7.08 -3.78 0.72
N ASN A 49 -6.62 -3.60 1.94
CA ASN A 49 -6.31 -4.70 2.85
C ASN A 49 -7.20 -4.58 4.07
N CYS A 50 -7.70 -5.70 4.56
CA CYS A 50 -8.42 -5.78 5.82
C CYS A 50 -7.73 -6.76 6.75
N VAL A 51 -7.35 -6.29 7.94
CA VAL A 51 -6.67 -7.10 8.94
C VAL A 51 -7.67 -7.70 9.91
N ILE A 52 -7.54 -9.00 10.12
CA ILE A 52 -8.30 -9.81 11.07
C ILE A 52 -7.30 -10.39 12.07
N ARG A 53 -7.41 -9.97 13.33
CA ARG A 53 -6.50 -10.37 14.43
C ARG A 53 -7.28 -10.69 15.69
N VAL A 54 -6.63 -11.28 16.67
CA VAL A 54 -7.22 -11.56 17.99
C VAL A 54 -6.81 -10.52 19.01
N ASN A 55 -5.61 -10.01 18.88
CA ASN A 55 -5.06 -9.01 19.78
C ASN A 55 -4.36 -7.90 18.97
N GLN A 56 -4.31 -6.72 19.54
CA GLN A 56 -3.69 -5.56 18.90
C GLN A 56 -2.23 -5.83 18.48
N ILE A 57 -1.48 -6.53 19.32
CA ILE A 57 -0.10 -6.93 19.05
C ILE A 57 0.07 -8.41 19.45
N GLU A 58 0.31 -9.26 18.49
CA GLU A 58 0.59 -10.68 18.72
C GLU A 58 2.10 -10.90 18.74
N VAL A 59 2.63 -10.97 19.98
CA VAL A 59 4.05 -11.21 20.21
C VAL A 59 4.32 -12.68 20.12
N SER A 60 4.85 -13.34 19.27
CA SER A 60 4.90 -14.81 19.18
C SER A 60 3.50 -15.46 19.13
N ARG A 61 3.49 -16.78 19.04
CA ARG A 61 2.28 -17.58 18.84
C ARG A 61 1.39 -17.72 20.06
N ASP A 62 1.92 -17.47 21.22
CA ASP A 62 1.34 -17.76 22.53
C ASP A 62 1.26 -16.55 23.46
N ARG A 63 1.76 -15.41 23.01
CA ARG A 63 1.80 -14.18 23.80
C ARG A 63 1.26 -13.00 23.01
N SER A 64 0.47 -12.19 23.69
CA SER A 64 -0.08 -10.95 23.16
C SER A 64 0.23 -9.77 24.04
N VAL A 65 0.29 -8.58 23.44
CA VAL A 65 0.45 -7.29 24.09
C VAL A 65 -0.60 -6.34 23.53
N GLY A 66 -1.13 -5.45 24.36
CA GLY A 66 -2.22 -4.57 23.97
C GLY A 66 -3.59 -5.16 24.24
N GLU A 67 -4.60 -4.66 23.55
CA GLU A 67 -5.99 -5.01 23.80
C GLU A 67 -6.41 -6.30 23.10
N ASP A 68 -7.28 -7.07 23.77
CA ASP A 68 -7.99 -8.20 23.16
C ASP A 68 -9.12 -7.63 22.25
N GLU A 69 -9.03 -7.89 20.96
CA GLU A 69 -9.96 -7.39 19.96
C GLU A 69 -10.98 -8.45 19.48
N ARG A 70 -11.08 -9.62 20.11
CA ARG A 70 -11.98 -10.70 19.68
C ARG A 70 -13.42 -10.24 19.50
N SER A 71 -13.92 -9.40 20.39
CA SER A 71 -15.29 -8.88 20.33
C SER A 71 -15.50 -7.87 19.19
N LEU A 72 -14.42 -7.33 18.63
CA LEU A 72 -14.45 -6.36 17.54
C LEU A 72 -14.30 -7.00 16.16
N HIS A 73 -13.82 -8.24 16.10
CA HIS A 73 -13.69 -9.01 14.86
C HIS A 73 -14.84 -10.01 14.75
N THR A 74 -15.93 -9.61 14.09
CA THR A 74 -17.14 -10.43 13.97
C THR A 74 -17.53 -10.68 12.49
N PRO A 75 -18.28 -11.78 12.21
CA PRO A 75 -18.81 -12.03 10.87
C PRO A 75 -19.62 -10.87 10.31
N GLU A 76 -20.42 -10.20 11.15
CA GLU A 76 -21.26 -9.07 10.74
C GLU A 76 -20.41 -7.89 10.26
N ARG A 77 -19.28 -7.62 10.91
CA ARG A 77 -18.34 -6.55 10.50
C ARG A 77 -17.65 -6.91 9.19
N VAL A 78 -17.25 -8.17 9.02
CA VAL A 78 -16.69 -8.68 7.75
C VAL A 78 -17.69 -8.50 6.61
N ILE A 79 -18.96 -8.88 6.84
CA ILE A 79 -20.05 -8.72 5.87
C ILE A 79 -20.26 -7.24 5.56
N ALA A 80 -20.44 -6.39 6.57
CA ALA A 80 -20.69 -4.97 6.40
C ALA A 80 -19.60 -4.28 5.60
N PHE A 81 -18.33 -4.57 5.92
CA PHE A 81 -17.19 -4.01 5.19
C PHE A 81 -17.16 -4.47 3.72
N ARG A 82 -17.30 -5.79 3.50
CA ARG A 82 -17.25 -6.35 2.14
C ARG A 82 -18.41 -5.87 1.26
N GLU A 83 -19.60 -5.79 1.83
CA GLU A 83 -20.79 -5.29 1.12
C GLU A 83 -20.70 -3.81 0.80
N ALA A 84 -20.15 -3.00 1.71
CA ALA A 84 -19.89 -1.58 1.43
C ALA A 84 -18.94 -1.39 0.23
N VAL A 85 -17.87 -2.17 0.18
CA VAL A 85 -16.94 -2.17 -0.96
C VAL A 85 -17.62 -2.62 -2.25
N ALA A 86 -18.36 -3.73 -2.21
CA ALA A 86 -19.06 -4.27 -3.39
C ALA A 86 -20.18 -3.35 -3.90
N SER A 87 -20.87 -2.66 -3.00
CA SER A 87 -21.93 -1.71 -3.34
C SER A 87 -21.37 -0.44 -3.99
N GLY A 88 -20.27 0.07 -3.47
CA GLY A 88 -19.62 1.26 -4.02
C GLY A 88 -18.88 0.99 -5.33
N TRP A 89 -18.29 -0.20 -5.45
CA TRP A 89 -17.59 -0.64 -6.66
C TRP A 89 -17.85 -2.10 -6.97
N PRO A 90 -18.88 -2.45 -7.75
CA PRO A 90 -19.13 -3.82 -8.18
C PRO A 90 -17.92 -4.41 -8.90
N GLY A 91 -17.46 -5.58 -8.47
CA GLY A 91 -16.28 -6.25 -9.01
C GLY A 91 -14.95 -5.84 -8.38
N ALA A 92 -14.95 -4.96 -7.37
CA ALA A 92 -13.77 -4.67 -6.58
C ALA A 92 -13.23 -5.93 -5.90
N LYS A 93 -11.90 -6.07 -5.90
CA LYS A 93 -11.17 -7.09 -5.14
C LYS A 93 -10.48 -6.45 -3.95
N MET A 94 -10.24 -7.25 -2.91
CA MET A 94 -9.49 -6.83 -1.72
C MET A 94 -8.64 -7.97 -1.17
N THR A 95 -7.80 -7.65 -0.18
CA THR A 95 -6.93 -8.63 0.50
C THR A 95 -7.35 -8.75 1.96
N TRP A 96 -7.57 -9.96 2.43
CA TRP A 96 -7.86 -10.32 3.81
C TRP A 96 -6.60 -10.88 4.46
N ALA A 97 -6.10 -10.23 5.51
CA ALA A 97 -4.89 -10.63 6.21
C ALA A 97 -5.21 -11.12 7.62
N PHE A 98 -4.89 -12.37 7.90
CA PHE A 98 -5.14 -12.98 9.21
C PHE A 98 -3.85 -13.03 10.04
N SER A 99 -3.96 -12.68 11.31
CA SER A 99 -2.89 -12.90 12.28
C SER A 99 -2.75 -14.37 12.65
N TRP A 100 -1.66 -14.74 13.33
CA TRP A 100 -1.43 -16.11 13.77
C TRP A 100 -2.55 -16.64 14.66
N LEU A 101 -2.97 -15.86 15.66
CA LEU A 101 -4.03 -16.27 16.56
C LEU A 101 -5.37 -16.36 15.84
N ALA A 102 -5.69 -15.44 14.92
CA ALA A 102 -6.93 -15.46 14.15
C ALA A 102 -7.01 -16.66 13.18
N LEU A 103 -5.87 -17.14 12.67
CA LEU A 103 -5.81 -18.37 11.87
C LEU A 103 -6.11 -19.62 12.70
N ASN A 104 -5.67 -19.62 13.95
CA ASN A 104 -5.76 -20.79 14.85
C ASN A 104 -6.92 -20.73 15.85
N ASP A 105 -7.67 -19.63 15.93
CA ASP A 105 -8.82 -19.53 16.82
C ASP A 105 -9.96 -20.42 16.33
N MET A 106 -10.38 -21.37 17.18
CA MET A 106 -11.38 -22.39 16.87
C MET A 106 -12.79 -22.02 17.34
N THR A 107 -13.00 -20.80 17.82
CA THR A 107 -14.34 -20.31 18.16
C THR A 107 -15.22 -20.22 16.90
N ASP A 108 -16.52 -20.32 17.09
CA ASP A 108 -17.49 -20.23 15.99
C ASP A 108 -17.35 -18.90 15.23
N ASN A 109 -17.02 -17.83 15.94
CA ASN A 109 -16.79 -16.50 15.38
C ASN A 109 -15.69 -16.52 14.30
N TYR A 110 -14.47 -16.96 14.66
CA TYR A 110 -13.35 -16.98 13.71
C TYR A 110 -13.49 -18.06 12.64
N ARG A 111 -14.13 -19.21 12.96
CA ARG A 111 -14.49 -20.21 11.94
C ARG A 111 -15.39 -19.59 10.88
N ARG A 112 -16.46 -18.88 11.29
CA ARG A 112 -17.38 -18.23 10.36
C ARG A 112 -16.73 -17.13 9.57
N ILE A 113 -15.82 -16.34 10.16
CA ILE A 113 -15.04 -15.32 9.43
C ILE A 113 -14.21 -15.98 8.31
N ARG A 114 -13.48 -17.08 8.60
CA ARG A 114 -12.69 -17.78 7.60
C ARG A 114 -13.55 -18.35 6.46
N GLU A 115 -14.73 -18.88 6.76
CA GLU A 115 -15.70 -19.34 5.75
C GLU A 115 -16.17 -18.20 4.85
N LEU A 116 -16.56 -17.06 5.43
CA LEU A 116 -16.98 -15.87 4.68
C LEU A 116 -15.87 -15.38 3.74
N VAL A 117 -14.64 -15.28 4.23
CA VAL A 117 -13.50 -14.84 3.42
C VAL A 117 -13.20 -15.83 2.30
N LYS A 118 -13.34 -17.14 2.53
CA LYS A 118 -13.29 -18.17 1.48
C LYS A 118 -14.39 -17.97 0.44
N GLU A 119 -15.64 -17.71 0.87
CA GLU A 119 -16.76 -17.39 -0.03
C GLU A 119 -16.43 -16.16 -0.88
N TYR A 120 -15.84 -15.11 -0.29
CA TYR A 120 -15.46 -13.87 -0.99
C TYR A 120 -14.31 -14.09 -1.97
N HIS A 121 -13.34 -14.94 -1.64
CA HIS A 121 -12.33 -15.36 -2.60
C HIS A 121 -12.98 -15.96 -3.86
N HIS A 122 -13.90 -16.89 -3.71
CA HIS A 122 -14.57 -17.52 -4.85
C HIS A 122 -15.51 -16.57 -5.59
N ARG A 123 -16.22 -15.69 -4.88
CA ARG A 123 -17.22 -14.79 -5.46
C ARG A 123 -16.64 -13.56 -6.12
N TYR A 124 -15.62 -12.96 -5.51
CA TYR A 124 -15.08 -11.67 -5.92
C TYR A 124 -13.63 -11.74 -6.41
N GLY A 125 -12.94 -12.83 -6.16
CA GLY A 125 -11.51 -12.95 -6.42
C GLY A 125 -10.64 -12.23 -5.39
N ASP A 126 -11.15 -12.07 -4.16
CA ASP A 126 -10.39 -11.51 -3.05
C ASP A 126 -9.18 -12.38 -2.72
N ASP A 127 -8.08 -11.78 -2.30
CA ASP A 127 -6.90 -12.50 -1.84
C ASP A 127 -6.96 -12.77 -0.34
N VAL A 128 -6.34 -13.85 0.12
CA VAL A 128 -6.28 -14.24 1.53
C VAL A 128 -4.84 -14.44 1.91
N THR A 129 -4.37 -13.78 2.96
CA THR A 129 -2.97 -13.82 3.34
C THR A 129 -2.76 -13.80 4.85
N PHE A 130 -1.51 -13.80 5.25
CA PHE A 130 -1.04 -13.78 6.63
C PHE A 130 -0.48 -12.41 7.00
N ILE A 131 -0.63 -12.01 8.27
CA ILE A 131 0.03 -10.86 8.87
C ILE A 131 0.82 -11.30 10.10
N PRO A 132 2.18 -11.31 10.04
CA PRO A 132 3.01 -11.71 11.16
C PRO A 132 2.98 -10.65 12.28
N GLY A 133 2.82 -11.12 13.53
CA GLY A 133 2.89 -10.28 14.72
C GLY A 133 1.86 -9.16 14.79
N ALA A 134 0.78 -9.22 13.99
CA ALA A 134 -0.24 -8.18 13.88
C ALA A 134 0.40 -6.78 13.71
N TYR A 135 1.24 -6.62 12.69
CA TYR A 135 2.09 -5.46 12.32
C TYR A 135 3.46 -5.36 13.00
N PHE A 136 3.72 -6.06 14.11
CA PHE A 136 4.91 -5.79 14.94
C PHE A 136 5.87 -6.99 15.02
N ALA A 137 5.95 -7.79 13.96
CA ALA A 137 6.70 -9.05 13.96
C ALA A 137 8.13 -8.91 14.54
N ASN A 138 8.98 -8.11 13.92
CA ASN A 138 10.37 -7.96 14.31
C ASN A 138 10.58 -7.12 15.59
N ALA A 139 9.57 -6.40 16.05
CA ALA A 139 9.67 -5.69 17.32
C ALA A 139 9.78 -6.63 18.52
N TYR A 140 9.23 -7.85 18.39
CA TYR A 140 9.08 -8.80 19.48
C TYR A 140 9.59 -10.21 19.20
N ASN A 141 9.99 -10.50 17.97
CA ASN A 141 10.48 -11.81 17.56
C ASN A 141 11.80 -11.71 16.79
N SER A 142 12.62 -12.76 16.89
CA SER A 142 13.82 -12.86 16.07
C SER A 142 13.47 -13.06 14.58
N THR A 143 14.42 -12.76 13.73
CA THR A 143 14.29 -12.99 12.28
C THR A 143 13.93 -14.44 11.95
N GLU A 144 14.54 -15.41 12.66
CA GLU A 144 14.32 -16.84 12.47
C GLU A 144 12.88 -17.24 12.88
N GLN A 145 12.39 -16.70 13.99
CA GLN A 145 11.01 -16.95 14.40
C GLN A 145 10.02 -16.36 13.40
N VAL A 146 10.27 -15.13 12.93
CA VAL A 146 9.40 -14.51 11.93
C VAL A 146 9.41 -15.30 10.61
N ASN A 147 10.57 -15.82 10.15
CA ASN A 147 10.61 -16.70 8.97
C ASN A 147 9.76 -17.97 9.16
N LYS A 148 9.83 -18.59 10.34
CA LYS A 148 9.00 -19.76 10.66
C LYS A 148 7.51 -19.40 10.67
N ASP A 149 7.15 -18.26 11.24
CA ASP A 149 5.77 -17.80 11.28
C ASP A 149 5.25 -17.45 9.85
N LEU A 150 6.09 -16.87 9.01
CA LEU A 150 5.76 -16.64 7.61
C LEU A 150 5.47 -17.94 6.87
N HIS A 151 6.35 -18.93 6.98
CA HIS A 151 6.17 -20.23 6.34
C HIS A 151 4.86 -20.90 6.74
N GLU A 152 4.65 -21.07 8.03
CA GLU A 152 3.48 -21.79 8.56
C GLU A 152 2.20 -20.95 8.44
N GLY A 153 2.25 -19.62 8.65
CA GLY A 153 1.11 -18.72 8.51
C GLY A 153 0.60 -18.65 7.08
N LEU A 154 1.50 -18.65 6.10
CA LEU A 154 1.15 -18.73 4.67
C LEU A 154 0.48 -20.08 4.33
N ALA A 155 0.95 -21.17 4.91
CA ALA A 155 0.35 -22.49 4.72
C ALA A 155 -1.09 -22.53 5.32
N LEU A 156 -1.28 -21.95 6.51
CA LEU A 156 -2.60 -21.86 7.15
C LEU A 156 -3.56 -20.97 6.33
N ALA A 157 -3.11 -19.80 5.87
CA ALA A 157 -3.89 -18.91 5.02
C ALA A 157 -4.28 -19.60 3.69
N SER A 158 -3.36 -20.36 3.09
CA SER A 158 -3.62 -21.19 1.90
C SER A 158 -4.70 -22.25 2.19
N GLY A 159 -4.70 -22.84 3.38
CA GLY A 159 -5.65 -23.82 3.84
C GLY A 159 -7.10 -23.30 3.94
N ILE A 160 -7.30 -22.00 4.21
CA ILE A 160 -8.63 -21.38 4.23
C ILE A 160 -9.31 -21.55 2.87
N VAL A 161 -8.61 -21.20 1.80
CA VAL A 161 -9.13 -21.27 0.44
C VAL A 161 -9.10 -22.70 -0.10
N GLY A 162 -8.00 -23.41 0.11
CA GLY A 162 -7.81 -24.79 -0.38
C GLY A 162 -7.44 -24.84 -1.87
N ASN A 163 -7.57 -26.01 -2.46
CA ASN A 163 -7.40 -26.23 -3.91
C ASN A 163 -6.06 -25.73 -4.49
N GLY A 164 -4.98 -25.80 -3.72
CA GLY A 164 -3.65 -25.35 -4.16
C GLY A 164 -3.48 -23.83 -4.20
N TYR A 165 -4.39 -23.09 -3.60
CA TYR A 165 -4.27 -21.65 -3.46
C TYR A 165 -2.97 -21.26 -2.76
N ARG A 166 -2.35 -20.18 -3.21
CA ARG A 166 -1.19 -19.55 -2.59
C ARG A 166 -1.37 -18.04 -2.55
N PRO A 167 -1.16 -17.37 -1.40
CA PRO A 167 -1.20 -15.91 -1.32
C PRO A 167 -0.20 -15.26 -2.29
N LYS A 168 -0.57 -14.14 -2.88
CA LYS A 168 0.30 -13.39 -3.81
C LYS A 168 1.15 -12.35 -3.09
N SER A 169 0.80 -12.01 -1.87
CA SER A 169 1.46 -10.98 -1.07
C SER A 169 1.36 -11.29 0.42
N ILE A 170 2.16 -10.58 1.20
CA ILE A 170 2.05 -10.50 2.66
C ILE A 170 1.59 -9.09 3.05
N VAL A 171 0.83 -8.98 4.13
CA VAL A 171 0.58 -7.74 4.88
C VAL A 171 1.40 -7.81 6.16
N ALA A 172 2.26 -6.85 6.43
CA ALA A 172 3.17 -6.97 7.57
C ALA A 172 3.32 -5.71 8.44
N GLY A 173 2.83 -4.56 7.99
CA GLY A 173 3.00 -3.30 8.72
C GLY A 173 4.45 -2.80 8.71
N PHE A 174 5.39 -3.56 9.25
CA PHE A 174 6.79 -3.53 8.88
C PHE A 174 7.38 -4.95 8.95
N LEU A 175 8.38 -5.18 8.11
CA LEU A 175 9.06 -6.46 8.05
C LEU A 175 10.53 -6.24 7.72
N SER A 176 11.44 -6.87 8.45
CA SER A 176 12.86 -6.67 8.23
C SER A 176 13.29 -7.04 6.82
N ALA A 177 14.35 -6.41 6.33
CA ALA A 177 14.94 -6.72 5.03
C ALA A 177 15.28 -8.21 4.91
N LYS A 178 15.80 -8.83 5.98
CA LYS A 178 16.11 -10.28 6.00
C LYS A 178 14.85 -11.14 5.84
N ASN A 179 13.74 -10.78 6.46
CA ASN A 179 12.49 -11.51 6.31
C ASN A 179 11.85 -11.29 4.94
N MET A 180 11.98 -10.08 4.35
CA MET A 180 11.56 -9.84 2.96
C MET A 180 12.41 -10.64 1.96
N GLN A 181 13.71 -10.78 2.22
CA GLN A 181 14.59 -11.65 1.42
C GLN A 181 14.14 -13.11 1.52
N TYR A 182 13.80 -13.59 2.73
CA TYR A 182 13.26 -14.93 2.94
C TYR A 182 11.96 -15.15 2.15
N LEU A 183 11.04 -14.19 2.17
CA LEU A 183 9.79 -14.26 1.40
C LEU A 183 10.07 -14.45 -0.10
N ALA A 184 10.98 -13.66 -0.66
CA ALA A 184 11.32 -13.74 -2.08
C ALA A 184 12.01 -15.06 -2.46
N GLU A 185 13.01 -15.49 -1.67
CA GLU A 185 13.89 -16.60 -1.99
C GLU A 185 13.35 -17.97 -1.60
N GLN A 186 12.61 -18.06 -0.47
CA GLN A 186 12.12 -19.33 0.07
C GLN A 186 10.62 -19.53 -0.16
N GLU A 187 9.83 -18.49 0.03
CA GLU A 187 8.38 -18.56 -0.13
C GLU A 187 7.91 -18.18 -1.54
N HIS A 188 8.80 -17.65 -2.38
CA HIS A 188 8.48 -17.14 -3.72
C HIS A 188 7.36 -16.11 -3.75
N ILE A 189 7.29 -15.30 -2.69
CA ILE A 189 6.38 -14.16 -2.58
C ILE A 189 7.16 -12.88 -2.82
N HIS A 190 6.77 -12.15 -3.86
CA HIS A 190 7.49 -10.99 -4.37
C HIS A 190 6.77 -9.66 -4.11
N VAL A 191 5.76 -9.65 -3.24
CA VAL A 191 5.02 -8.45 -2.85
C VAL A 191 4.76 -8.48 -1.35
N CYS A 192 5.13 -7.41 -0.66
CA CYS A 192 4.90 -7.24 0.75
C CYS A 192 4.36 -5.83 1.01
N GLN A 193 3.25 -5.70 1.74
CA GLN A 193 2.98 -4.44 2.42
C GLN A 193 3.85 -4.44 3.69
N GLY A 194 5.11 -4.14 3.51
CA GLY A 194 6.12 -4.18 4.56
C GLY A 194 6.32 -2.84 5.24
N ASN A 195 5.46 -1.89 4.97
CA ASN A 195 5.43 -0.61 5.64
C ASN A 195 3.98 -0.13 5.73
N ILE A 196 3.55 0.37 6.89
CA ILE A 196 2.23 0.94 7.07
C ILE A 196 2.28 2.45 7.25
N TRP A 197 3.44 2.96 7.64
CA TRP A 197 3.69 4.37 7.86
C TRP A 197 5.01 4.75 7.19
N SER A 198 4.94 5.28 5.98
CA SER A 198 6.11 5.77 5.26
C SER A 198 6.73 7.01 5.90
N GLN A 199 6.08 7.53 6.89
CA GLN A 199 6.43 8.73 7.60
C GLN A 199 6.71 8.41 9.06
N PHE A 200 6.52 9.41 9.90
CA PHE A 200 6.68 9.23 11.33
C PHE A 200 5.64 8.30 11.89
N SER A 201 6.07 7.20 12.46
CA SER A 201 5.22 6.34 13.24
C SER A 201 4.80 7.04 14.53
N ILE A 202 3.55 6.89 14.92
CA ILE A 202 3.10 7.25 16.25
C ILE A 202 3.72 6.35 17.32
N ASP A 203 4.05 5.12 16.94
CA ASP A 203 4.50 4.05 17.81
C ASP A 203 6.03 3.89 17.78
N ASN A 204 6.77 4.89 18.24
CA ASN A 204 8.23 4.89 18.30
C ASN A 204 8.96 4.91 16.94
N GLN A 205 8.31 5.43 15.90
CA GLN A 205 8.95 5.62 14.60
C GLN A 205 9.31 4.30 13.87
N ASP A 206 8.44 3.32 13.97
CA ASP A 206 8.62 2.01 13.33
C ASP A 206 8.42 2.10 11.84
N GLY A 207 9.21 2.44 10.98
CA GLY A 207 9.05 2.41 9.53
C GLY A 207 8.96 3.77 8.87
N ASP A 208 9.24 4.83 9.60
CA ASP A 208 9.34 6.16 9.00
C ASP A 208 10.58 6.28 8.10
N GLY A 209 10.47 7.11 7.10
CA GLY A 209 11.55 7.37 6.14
C GLY A 209 11.50 6.56 4.86
N SER A 210 10.54 5.66 4.69
CA SER A 210 10.39 4.89 3.45
C SER A 210 9.79 5.71 2.30
N VAL A 211 9.89 5.17 1.09
CA VAL A 211 9.13 5.68 -0.06
C VAL A 211 7.67 5.31 0.10
N SER A 212 6.76 6.26 -0.11
CA SER A 212 5.31 6.06 0.04
C SER A 212 4.64 5.43 -1.18
N TYR A 213 5.40 5.06 -2.18
CA TYR A 213 5.00 4.36 -3.39
C TYR A 213 5.81 3.06 -3.50
N PRO A 214 5.49 2.15 -4.44
CA PRO A 214 6.20 0.88 -4.54
C PRO A 214 7.70 1.03 -4.80
N TYR A 215 8.50 0.19 -4.17
CA TYR A 215 9.95 0.12 -4.39
C TYR A 215 10.50 -1.26 -4.03
N TYR A 216 11.72 -1.56 -4.47
CA TYR A 216 12.48 -2.71 -3.98
C TYR A 216 13.33 -2.29 -2.79
N PRO A 217 13.21 -2.93 -1.63
CA PRO A 217 13.99 -2.57 -0.45
C PRO A 217 15.46 -2.98 -0.59
N SER A 218 16.31 -2.26 0.11
CA SER A 218 17.73 -2.56 0.31
C SER A 218 17.90 -3.70 1.31
N LYS A 219 18.97 -4.48 1.15
CA LYS A 219 19.41 -5.45 2.16
C LYS A 219 19.87 -4.81 3.47
N GLU A 220 20.18 -3.53 3.45
CA GLU A 220 20.60 -2.79 4.64
C GLU A 220 19.42 -2.44 5.56
N HIS A 221 18.27 -2.06 4.96
CA HIS A 221 17.10 -1.61 5.71
C HIS A 221 15.83 -1.64 4.84
N PHE A 222 14.74 -2.20 5.37
CA PHE A 222 13.48 -2.38 4.62
C PHE A 222 12.83 -1.06 4.13
N CYS A 223 13.03 0.05 4.86
CA CYS A 223 12.54 1.38 4.45
C CYS A 223 13.40 2.04 3.37
N LYS A 224 14.62 1.56 3.15
CA LYS A 224 15.57 2.13 2.20
C LYS A 224 15.38 1.49 0.83
N PRO A 225 15.16 2.26 -0.25
CA PRO A 225 15.23 1.72 -1.59
C PRO A 225 16.63 1.17 -1.92
N ALA A 226 16.70 0.01 -2.54
CA ALA A 226 17.95 -0.57 -3.00
C ALA A 226 18.70 0.37 -3.95
N GLN A 227 20.00 0.51 -3.75
CA GLN A 227 20.87 1.40 -4.53
C GLN A 227 21.41 0.75 -5.81
N GLY A 228 21.38 -0.57 -5.89
CA GLY A 228 21.84 -1.34 -7.05
C GLY A 228 21.39 -2.79 -7.01
N GLY A 229 21.67 -3.56 -8.05
CA GLY A 229 21.20 -4.95 -8.17
C GLY A 229 21.72 -5.89 -7.07
N ALA A 230 22.95 -5.69 -6.59
CA ALA A 230 23.52 -6.50 -5.51
C ALA A 230 22.85 -6.27 -4.16
N ASP A 231 22.27 -5.08 -3.97
CA ASP A 231 21.60 -4.63 -2.76
C ASP A 231 20.09 -4.89 -2.78
N LEU A 232 19.52 -5.22 -3.94
CA LEU A 232 18.10 -5.36 -4.17
C LEU A 232 17.55 -6.66 -3.57
N ILE A 233 16.44 -6.55 -2.84
CA ILE A 233 15.58 -7.67 -2.47
C ILE A 233 14.43 -7.75 -3.48
N ASP A 234 14.24 -8.89 -4.13
CA ASP A 234 13.19 -9.10 -5.15
C ASP A 234 11.80 -9.30 -4.53
N CYS A 235 11.44 -8.40 -3.62
CA CYS A 235 10.12 -8.31 -3.00
C CYS A 235 9.69 -6.84 -3.01
N VAL A 236 8.67 -6.49 -3.80
CA VAL A 236 8.15 -5.12 -3.87
C VAL A 236 7.59 -4.73 -2.52
N ASN A 237 8.12 -3.66 -1.93
CA ASN A 237 7.60 -3.10 -0.71
C ASN A 237 6.52 -2.05 -1.01
N LEU A 238 5.38 -2.21 -0.38
CA LEU A 238 4.20 -1.34 -0.52
C LEU A 238 3.90 -0.68 0.82
N ASP A 239 3.40 0.55 0.77
CA ASP A 239 2.82 1.21 1.95
C ASP A 239 1.39 0.70 2.20
N GLY A 240 0.96 0.75 3.45
CA GLY A 240 -0.40 0.41 3.84
C GLY A 240 -1.38 1.55 3.66
N TRP A 241 -0.90 2.79 3.64
CA TRP A 241 -1.72 3.97 3.54
C TRP A 241 -1.25 4.93 2.44
N THR A 242 -2.21 5.56 1.79
CA THR A 242 -1.94 6.63 0.83
C THR A 242 -1.48 7.89 1.56
N VAL A 243 -0.47 8.55 1.02
CA VAL A 243 0.07 9.78 1.60
C VAL A 243 -0.92 10.93 1.45
N ASP A 244 -1.27 11.54 2.57
CA ASP A 244 -1.94 12.83 2.67
C ASP A 244 -1.56 13.47 4.01
N PHE A 245 -0.45 14.17 4.00
CA PHE A 245 0.14 14.75 5.21
C PHE A 245 -0.73 15.86 5.82
N LEU A 246 -1.34 16.67 4.97
CA LEU A 246 -2.20 17.77 5.44
C LEU A 246 -3.50 17.25 6.04
N ALA A 247 -4.08 16.17 5.49
CA ALA A 247 -5.21 15.49 6.11
C ALA A 247 -4.81 14.83 7.43
N GLY A 248 -3.66 14.18 7.50
CA GLY A 248 -3.15 13.55 8.72
C GLY A 248 -2.98 14.54 9.87
N ARG A 249 -2.47 15.74 9.59
CA ARG A 249 -2.36 16.81 10.59
C ARG A 249 -3.72 17.21 11.16
N ARG A 250 -4.68 17.44 10.29
CA ARG A 250 -6.03 17.84 10.69
C ARG A 250 -6.71 16.80 11.57
N ASP A 251 -6.54 15.53 11.27
CA ASP A 251 -7.17 14.43 12.00
C ASP A 251 -6.61 14.25 13.43
N GLY A 252 -5.73 15.16 13.88
CA GLY A 252 -5.19 15.17 15.23
C GLY A 252 -4.03 14.19 15.44
N PHE A 253 -3.58 13.53 14.39
CA PHE A 253 -2.39 12.67 14.45
C PHE A 253 -1.10 13.48 14.46
N ALA A 254 -1.19 14.77 14.17
CA ALA A 254 -0.04 15.64 14.07
C ALA A 254 -0.35 17.07 14.50
N GLU A 255 0.15 17.45 15.65
CA GLU A 255 0.28 18.87 15.99
C GLU A 255 1.42 19.53 15.21
N HIS A 256 2.40 18.74 14.72
CA HIS A 256 3.61 19.19 14.05
C HIS A 256 3.83 18.43 12.75
N PHE A 257 4.76 18.92 11.90
CA PHE A 257 5.15 18.26 10.65
C PHE A 257 5.91 16.94 10.86
N ASN A 258 6.16 16.51 12.09
CA ASN A 258 6.86 15.28 12.44
C ASN A 258 5.95 14.13 12.82
N SER A 259 4.68 14.21 12.53
CA SER A 259 3.76 13.14 12.86
C SER A 259 3.23 12.44 11.61
N ARG A 260 2.36 11.47 11.83
CA ARG A 260 1.77 10.62 10.82
C ARG A 260 1.44 11.38 9.54
N MET A 261 2.04 11.01 8.47
CA MET A 261 1.58 11.35 7.14
C MET A 261 0.70 10.23 6.63
N GLY A 262 -0.41 10.50 6.08
CA GLY A 262 -1.24 9.49 5.49
C GLY A 262 -2.20 8.95 6.50
N VAL A 263 -3.29 9.60 6.49
CA VAL A 263 -4.53 8.98 6.89
C VAL A 263 -4.98 8.21 5.65
N GLY A 264 -5.18 6.94 5.81
CA GLY A 264 -5.85 6.17 4.78
C GLY A 264 -7.20 6.81 4.49
N PRO A 265 -7.63 6.87 3.23
CA PRO A 265 -8.91 7.48 2.89
C PRO A 265 -10.08 7.00 3.76
N ILE A 266 -10.11 5.74 4.17
CA ILE A 266 -11.20 5.18 4.99
C ILE A 266 -11.20 5.72 6.42
N GLU A 267 -10.05 5.95 7.03
CA GLU A 267 -9.97 6.50 8.40
C GLU A 267 -10.50 7.91 8.49
N THR A 268 -10.38 8.67 7.41
CA THR A 268 -10.92 10.02 7.29
C THR A 268 -12.46 10.03 7.45
N ILE A 269 -13.16 8.98 7.01
CA ILE A 269 -14.61 8.86 7.25
C ILE A 269 -14.90 8.76 8.75
N GLY A 270 -14.14 7.95 9.47
CA GLY A 270 -14.29 7.81 10.92
C GLY A 270 -14.11 9.14 11.65
N ALA A 271 -13.16 9.96 11.22
CA ALA A 271 -12.88 11.27 11.82
C ALA A 271 -13.95 12.33 11.50
N PHE A 272 -14.53 12.32 10.28
CA PHE A 272 -15.43 13.38 9.80
C PHE A 272 -16.86 12.91 9.54
N GLY A 273 -17.15 11.63 9.68
CA GLY A 273 -18.46 11.02 9.47
C GLY A 273 -18.91 10.99 8.01
N GLU A 274 -20.05 10.34 7.77
CA GLU A 274 -20.58 10.02 6.45
C GLU A 274 -20.86 11.24 5.54
N ALA A 275 -21.16 12.41 6.13
CA ALA A 275 -21.47 13.59 5.35
C ALA A 275 -20.23 14.31 4.79
N THR A 276 -19.13 14.28 5.52
CA THR A 276 -17.92 15.08 5.25
C THR A 276 -16.72 14.20 4.88
N GLY A 277 -16.55 13.08 5.56
CA GLY A 277 -15.44 12.16 5.34
C GLY A 277 -15.27 11.73 3.88
N PRO A 278 -16.31 11.30 3.14
CA PRO A 278 -16.17 10.94 1.73
C PRO A 278 -15.65 12.07 0.83
N LYS A 279 -15.95 13.32 1.15
CA LYS A 279 -15.45 14.49 0.39
C LYS A 279 -13.94 14.62 0.55
N GLU A 280 -13.46 14.44 1.78
CA GLU A 280 -12.03 14.46 2.09
C GLU A 280 -11.30 13.29 1.44
N MET A 281 -11.89 12.10 1.49
CA MET A 281 -11.32 10.92 0.83
C MET A 281 -11.23 11.08 -0.68
N ILE A 282 -12.22 11.73 -1.30
CA ILE A 282 -12.18 12.07 -2.73
C ILE A 282 -11.07 13.08 -3.00
N HIS A 283 -10.86 14.04 -2.11
CA HIS A 283 -9.78 15.01 -2.21
C HIS A 283 -8.41 14.32 -2.16
N THR A 284 -8.17 13.48 -1.15
CA THR A 284 -6.95 12.64 -1.04
C THR A 284 -6.75 11.77 -2.28
N THR A 285 -7.81 11.10 -2.75
CA THR A 285 -7.76 10.30 -3.97
C THR A 285 -7.36 11.13 -5.19
N ALA A 286 -7.90 12.35 -5.33
CA ALA A 286 -7.61 13.25 -6.44
C ALA A 286 -6.15 13.74 -6.47
N ILE A 287 -5.51 13.93 -5.31
CA ILE A 287 -4.07 14.26 -5.23
C ILE A 287 -3.27 13.27 -6.08
N HIS A 288 -3.56 11.97 -5.92
CA HIS A 288 -2.85 10.89 -6.60
C HIS A 288 -3.43 10.60 -7.98
N PHE A 289 -4.75 10.51 -8.11
CA PHE A 289 -5.41 10.10 -9.36
C PHE A 289 -5.42 11.17 -10.45
N ASP A 290 -5.34 12.44 -10.10
CA ASP A 290 -5.22 13.53 -11.05
C ASP A 290 -3.76 14.02 -11.15
N GLY A 291 -3.23 14.61 -10.06
CA GLY A 291 -1.90 15.19 -9.99
C GLY A 291 -0.79 14.16 -10.14
N GLY A 292 -0.80 13.17 -9.25
CA GLY A 292 0.19 12.08 -9.25
C GLY A 292 0.19 11.29 -10.56
N TYR A 293 -1.00 10.97 -11.10
CA TYR A 293 -1.14 10.30 -12.38
C TYR A 293 -0.46 11.05 -13.55
N ARG A 294 -0.66 12.37 -13.63
CA ARG A 294 -0.02 13.18 -14.69
C ARG A 294 1.50 13.23 -14.54
N MET A 295 2.01 13.20 -13.31
CA MET A 295 3.45 13.29 -13.02
C MET A 295 4.17 11.96 -13.19
N ASN A 296 3.51 10.86 -12.81
CA ASN A 296 4.14 9.53 -12.73
C ASN A 296 3.74 8.58 -13.86
N GLY A 297 2.73 8.94 -14.68
CA GLY A 297 2.20 8.09 -15.74
C GLY A 297 1.28 6.97 -15.25
N PHE A 298 1.16 6.77 -13.95
CA PHE A 298 0.19 5.90 -13.28
C PHE A 298 -0.15 6.48 -11.91
N ALA A 299 -1.20 5.97 -11.28
CA ALA A 299 -1.52 6.33 -9.89
C ALA A 299 -1.91 5.10 -9.09
N TRP A 300 -1.61 5.16 -7.80
CA TRP A 300 -1.98 4.14 -6.84
C TRP A 300 -2.47 4.80 -5.54
N VAL A 301 -3.64 4.34 -5.09
CA VAL A 301 -4.24 4.66 -3.79
C VAL A 301 -4.46 3.37 -3.06
N THR A 302 -4.08 3.31 -1.80
CA THR A 302 -4.19 2.10 -0.98
C THR A 302 -4.76 2.42 0.39
N ASN A 303 -5.34 1.41 1.01
CA ASN A 303 -5.83 1.48 2.37
C ASN A 303 -5.70 0.14 3.07
N CYS A 304 -5.06 0.11 4.23
CA CYS A 304 -5.04 -1.02 5.12
C CYS A 304 -5.99 -0.74 6.28
N TRP A 305 -7.03 -1.55 6.39
CA TRP A 305 -8.09 -1.41 7.37
C TRP A 305 -7.97 -2.45 8.47
N GLU A 306 -8.07 -2.03 9.71
CA GLU A 306 -8.19 -2.95 10.84
C GLU A 306 -9.68 -3.20 11.10
N LEU A 307 -10.11 -4.45 11.07
CA LEU A 307 -11.53 -4.78 11.25
C LEU A 307 -12.07 -4.32 12.62
N SER A 308 -11.19 -4.12 13.60
CA SER A 308 -11.53 -3.56 14.91
C SER A 308 -11.94 -2.09 14.88
N LEU A 309 -11.53 -1.33 13.87
CA LEU A 309 -11.89 0.08 13.75
C LEU A 309 -13.37 0.25 13.35
N PRO A 310 -14.02 1.36 13.74
CA PRO A 310 -15.39 1.64 13.31
C PRO A 310 -15.54 1.58 11.79
N ILE A 311 -16.58 0.88 11.32
CA ILE A 311 -16.91 0.76 9.90
C ILE A 311 -18.09 1.65 9.60
N ASP A 312 -17.89 2.70 8.82
CA ASP A 312 -18.95 3.48 8.19
C ASP A 312 -19.21 2.96 6.78
N ALA A 313 -20.10 1.98 6.68
CA ALA A 313 -20.45 1.34 5.41
C ALA A 313 -21.02 2.33 4.40
N GLY A 314 -21.83 3.29 4.85
CA GLY A 314 -22.41 4.34 4.01
C GLY A 314 -21.35 5.25 3.42
N GLY A 315 -20.41 5.69 4.24
CA GLY A 315 -19.30 6.54 3.82
C GLY A 315 -18.35 5.83 2.85
N ILE A 316 -18.03 4.56 3.09
CA ILE A 316 -17.20 3.74 2.18
C ILE A 316 -17.90 3.60 0.81
N THR A 317 -19.19 3.26 0.81
CA THR A 317 -19.99 3.14 -0.42
C THR A 317 -20.04 4.46 -1.18
N LYS A 318 -20.26 5.59 -0.52
CA LYS A 318 -20.28 6.93 -1.13
C LYS A 318 -18.93 7.29 -1.75
N TRP A 319 -17.83 7.06 -1.03
CA TRP A 319 -16.49 7.31 -1.55
C TRP A 319 -16.22 6.51 -2.81
N LEU A 320 -16.40 5.18 -2.77
CA LEU A 320 -16.11 4.31 -3.90
C LEU A 320 -17.00 4.60 -5.11
N SER A 321 -18.29 4.92 -4.89
CA SER A 321 -19.19 5.34 -5.96
C SER A 321 -18.74 6.65 -6.62
N ALA A 322 -18.25 7.60 -5.83
CA ALA A 322 -17.70 8.85 -6.34
C ALA A 322 -16.38 8.64 -7.10
N VAL A 323 -15.49 7.77 -6.59
CA VAL A 323 -14.28 7.34 -7.33
C VAL A 323 -14.65 6.73 -8.68
N LYS A 324 -15.62 5.80 -8.69
CA LYS A 324 -16.09 5.16 -9.91
C LYS A 324 -16.68 6.14 -10.91
N SER A 325 -17.44 7.13 -10.43
CA SER A 325 -18.01 8.17 -11.28
C SER A 325 -16.96 9.09 -11.88
N ARG A 326 -15.93 9.45 -11.10
CA ARG A 326 -14.90 10.41 -11.54
C ARG A 326 -13.77 9.75 -12.33
N TRP A 327 -13.39 8.53 -11.99
CA TRP A 327 -12.31 7.77 -12.63
C TRP A 327 -12.78 6.33 -12.93
N PRO A 328 -13.68 6.14 -13.89
CA PRO A 328 -14.34 4.85 -14.16
C PRO A 328 -13.39 3.77 -14.66
N ASP A 329 -12.22 4.15 -15.16
CA ASP A 329 -11.14 3.29 -15.63
C ASP A 329 -10.23 2.77 -14.49
N THR A 330 -10.50 3.14 -13.24
CA THR A 330 -9.72 2.67 -12.08
C THR A 330 -9.80 1.15 -11.94
N ARG A 331 -8.67 0.54 -11.70
CA ARG A 331 -8.56 -0.90 -11.43
C ARG A 331 -8.55 -1.13 -9.92
N VAL A 332 -9.65 -1.66 -9.39
CA VAL A 332 -9.75 -2.06 -7.98
C VAL A 332 -9.38 -3.53 -7.86
N ILE A 333 -8.14 -3.78 -7.51
CA ILE A 333 -7.49 -5.10 -7.52
C ILE A 333 -6.84 -5.41 -6.18
N THR A 334 -6.39 -6.66 -5.99
CA THR A 334 -5.68 -7.04 -4.77
C THR A 334 -4.30 -6.39 -4.73
N GLN A 335 -3.78 -6.21 -3.53
CA GLN A 335 -2.43 -5.68 -3.31
C GLN A 335 -1.36 -6.54 -4.02
N GLY A 336 -1.50 -7.86 -3.95
CA GLY A 336 -0.58 -8.78 -4.63
C GLY A 336 -0.61 -8.63 -6.14
N GLU A 337 -1.81 -8.47 -6.75
CA GLU A 337 -1.93 -8.20 -8.19
C GLU A 337 -1.26 -6.88 -8.59
N PHE A 338 -1.50 -5.82 -7.82
CA PHE A 338 -0.86 -4.52 -8.08
C PHE A 338 0.67 -4.58 -8.00
N GLY A 339 1.21 -5.15 -6.91
CA GLY A 339 2.66 -5.26 -6.75
C GLY A 339 3.34 -6.09 -7.85
N LEU A 340 2.69 -7.16 -8.32
CA LEU A 340 3.20 -7.96 -9.44
C LEU A 340 3.14 -7.20 -10.79
N ILE A 341 2.12 -6.35 -11.01
CA ILE A 341 2.05 -5.45 -12.16
C ILE A 341 3.23 -4.46 -12.11
N TRP A 342 3.46 -3.84 -10.95
CA TRP A 342 4.57 -2.92 -10.76
C TRP A 342 5.93 -3.62 -10.97
N ARG A 343 6.13 -4.80 -10.38
CA ARG A 343 7.35 -5.62 -10.53
C ARG A 343 7.61 -6.03 -11.99
N LYS A 344 6.55 -6.21 -12.78
CA LYS A 344 6.69 -6.51 -14.21
C LYS A 344 7.25 -5.31 -14.97
N HIS A 345 6.85 -4.10 -14.63
CA HIS A 345 7.32 -2.85 -15.24
C HIS A 345 8.71 -2.46 -14.74
N PHE A 346 8.88 -2.29 -13.44
CA PHE A 346 10.14 -1.93 -12.83
C PHE A 346 10.94 -3.16 -12.42
N LYS A 347 12.19 -3.25 -12.86
CA LYS A 347 13.12 -4.32 -12.48
C LYS A 347 14.14 -3.89 -11.42
N ARG A 348 14.15 -2.62 -11.11
CA ARG A 348 14.97 -1.92 -10.12
C ARG A 348 14.33 -0.58 -9.77
N ASN A 349 14.92 0.16 -8.85
CA ASN A 349 14.38 1.45 -8.38
C ASN A 349 14.71 2.61 -9.35
N ASP A 350 14.29 2.51 -10.59
CA ASP A 350 14.45 3.57 -11.62
C ASP A 350 13.26 4.54 -11.64
N PHE A 351 12.52 4.65 -10.56
CA PHE A 351 11.39 5.56 -10.43
C PHE A 351 11.82 6.99 -10.03
N ASP A 352 10.96 7.96 -10.32
CA ASP A 352 11.05 9.35 -9.87
C ASP A 352 9.61 9.83 -9.58
N TYR A 353 9.09 9.47 -8.40
CA TYR A 353 7.71 9.76 -8.02
C TYR A 353 7.55 11.20 -7.58
N ARG A 354 6.47 11.82 -8.04
CA ARG A 354 6.12 13.20 -7.72
C ARG A 354 4.62 13.33 -7.54
N PHE A 355 4.22 14.09 -6.56
CA PHE A 355 2.84 14.55 -6.40
C PHE A 355 2.80 15.83 -5.58
N VAL A 356 1.65 16.49 -5.62
CA VAL A 356 1.42 17.75 -4.92
C VAL A 356 0.17 17.60 -4.08
N GLU A 357 0.33 17.72 -2.78
CA GLU A 357 -0.78 17.82 -1.84
C GLU A 357 -1.22 19.27 -1.70
N ARG A 358 -2.51 19.46 -1.55
CA ARG A 358 -3.13 20.73 -1.14
C ARG A 358 -4.12 20.45 -0.03
N GLY A 359 -4.17 21.32 0.95
CA GLY A 359 -5.19 21.21 1.99
C GLY A 359 -6.58 21.42 1.40
N SER A 360 -7.53 20.61 1.84
CA SER A 360 -8.91 20.66 1.32
C SER A 360 -9.74 21.83 1.88
N GLY A 361 -9.35 22.39 3.02
CA GLY A 361 -10.16 23.32 3.80
C GLY A 361 -11.25 22.66 4.62
N ILE A 362 -11.49 21.37 4.47
CA ILE A 362 -12.51 20.61 5.21
C ILE A 362 -12.03 20.42 6.65
N GLY A 363 -12.93 20.65 7.62
CA GLY A 363 -12.63 20.46 9.04
C GLY A 363 -11.48 21.32 9.57
N GLY A 364 -11.17 22.45 8.92
CA GLY A 364 -10.06 23.32 9.29
C GLY A 364 -8.71 22.86 8.73
N SER A 365 -8.72 21.98 7.72
CA SER A 365 -7.50 21.59 7.04
C SER A 365 -6.78 22.80 6.42
N ASP A 366 -5.50 22.66 6.22
CA ASP A 366 -4.58 23.69 5.74
C ASP A 366 -4.84 24.07 4.25
N ALA A 367 -6.00 24.67 3.95
CA ALA A 367 -6.42 25.05 2.58
C ALA A 367 -5.43 26.00 1.89
N ASP A 368 -4.69 26.75 2.68
CA ASP A 368 -3.66 27.69 2.29
C ASP A 368 -2.28 27.04 2.12
N LYS A 369 -2.16 25.75 2.30
CA LYS A 369 -0.89 25.03 2.23
C LYS A 369 -0.82 24.05 1.08
N GLU A 370 0.38 23.91 0.55
CA GLU A 370 0.73 22.97 -0.50
C GLU A 370 2.03 22.27 -0.13
N ILE A 371 2.10 20.95 -0.33
CA ILE A 371 3.33 20.18 -0.17
C ILE A 371 3.67 19.52 -1.50
N ARG A 372 4.88 19.76 -1.98
CA ARG A 372 5.44 19.08 -3.16
C ARG A 372 6.34 17.94 -2.70
N TRP A 373 6.03 16.74 -3.17
CA TRP A 373 6.77 15.52 -2.88
C TRP A 373 7.62 15.08 -4.05
N PHE A 374 8.84 14.67 -3.74
CA PHE A 374 9.81 14.08 -4.67
C PHE A 374 10.41 12.85 -4.01
N MET A 375 10.27 11.68 -4.63
CA MET A 375 10.75 10.41 -4.11
C MET A 375 11.45 9.61 -5.21
N ASN A 376 12.70 9.29 -4.99
CA ASN A 376 13.50 8.47 -5.89
C ASN A 376 14.43 7.57 -5.07
N LYS A 377 15.30 6.81 -5.74
CA LYS A 377 16.23 5.93 -5.02
C LYS A 377 17.27 6.66 -4.17
N ASP A 378 17.51 7.95 -4.39
CA ASP A 378 18.55 8.70 -3.70
C ASP A 378 18.02 9.45 -2.47
N PHE A 379 16.75 9.89 -2.53
CA PHE A 379 16.12 10.63 -1.42
C PHE A 379 14.58 10.67 -1.52
N ARG A 380 13.96 10.99 -0.39
CA ARG A 380 12.60 11.54 -0.27
C ARG A 380 12.71 12.99 0.18
N LEU A 381 12.01 13.89 -0.51
CA LEU A 381 11.98 15.33 -0.21
C LEU A 381 10.55 15.84 -0.20
N ALA A 382 10.18 16.60 0.83
CA ALA A 382 8.93 17.34 0.90
C ALA A 382 9.18 18.83 1.10
N LEU A 383 8.53 19.64 0.28
CA LEU A 383 8.61 21.09 0.29
C LEU A 383 7.25 21.69 0.60
N LEU A 384 7.14 22.38 1.74
CA LEU A 384 5.93 23.08 2.16
C LEU A 384 5.92 24.51 1.63
N ARG A 385 4.84 24.90 1.00
CA ARG A 385 4.48 26.25 0.66
C ARG A 385 3.24 26.70 1.41
N ASP A 386 3.31 27.87 2.01
CA ASP A 386 2.20 28.55 2.67
C ASP A 386 1.79 29.74 1.82
N TRP A 387 0.54 29.73 1.32
CA TRP A 387 0.05 30.76 0.41
C TRP A 387 -0.35 32.07 1.11
N GLN A 388 -0.63 32.02 2.42
CA GLN A 388 -1.00 33.21 3.19
C GLN A 388 0.21 34.06 3.57
N GLY A 389 1.38 33.44 3.63
CA GLY A 389 2.65 34.13 3.88
C GLY A 389 3.46 34.21 2.59
N SER A 390 4.06 35.33 2.28
CA SER A 390 5.08 35.47 1.23
C SER A 390 6.38 34.72 1.58
N THR A 391 6.28 33.66 2.35
CA THR A 391 7.43 32.87 2.80
C THR A 391 7.92 31.95 1.71
N PRO A 392 9.23 31.85 1.47
CA PRO A 392 9.78 30.86 0.56
C PRO A 392 9.44 29.43 1.00
N GLU A 393 9.39 28.49 0.05
CA GLU A 393 9.19 27.09 0.36
C GLU A 393 10.21 26.57 1.38
N LYS A 394 9.72 25.69 2.27
CA LYS A 394 10.54 25.11 3.31
C LYS A 394 10.62 23.60 3.16
N VAL A 395 11.80 23.06 3.34
CA VAL A 395 12.02 21.62 3.47
C VAL A 395 11.43 21.16 4.79
N ILE A 396 10.46 20.27 4.74
CA ILE A 396 9.82 19.64 5.91
C ILE A 396 10.16 18.15 6.04
N ASP A 397 10.66 17.53 4.98
CA ASP A 397 11.21 16.19 4.99
C ASP A 397 12.40 16.12 4.04
N LEU A 398 13.48 15.53 4.48
CA LEU A 398 14.59 15.10 3.67
C LEU A 398 15.17 13.82 4.25
N THR A 399 14.85 12.70 3.60
CA THR A 399 15.40 11.40 3.94
C THR A 399 16.34 10.96 2.84
N ARG A 400 17.60 10.74 3.18
CA ARG A 400 18.67 10.38 2.23
C ARG A 400 18.85 8.88 2.14
N TYR A 401 18.61 8.31 0.99
CA TYR A 401 18.76 6.87 0.76
C TYR A 401 20.14 6.46 0.25
N ASP A 402 20.95 7.42 -0.18
CA ASP A 402 22.34 7.20 -0.59
C ASP A 402 23.32 7.04 0.59
N LEU A 403 22.85 7.28 1.81
CA LEU A 403 23.61 7.04 3.04
C LEU A 403 23.48 5.58 3.49
N PRO A 404 24.52 5.01 4.13
CA PRO A 404 24.42 3.70 4.75
C PRO A 404 23.34 3.67 5.82
N ALA A 405 22.66 2.53 5.93
CA ALA A 405 21.66 2.28 6.96
C ALA A 405 21.81 0.86 7.49
N ARG A 406 21.28 0.59 8.67
CA ARG A 406 21.32 -0.71 9.29
C ARG A 406 20.07 -0.95 10.14
N GLU A 407 19.46 -2.10 9.97
CA GLU A 407 18.38 -2.55 10.83
C GLU A 407 18.88 -2.90 12.24
N PRO A 408 18.03 -2.76 13.29
CA PRO A 408 18.39 -3.20 14.62
C PRO A 408 18.75 -4.70 14.68
N ASP A 409 19.78 -5.03 15.47
CA ASP A 409 20.18 -6.42 15.72
C ASP A 409 19.39 -7.09 16.86
N THR A 410 18.56 -6.31 17.56
CA THR A 410 17.82 -6.77 18.73
C THR A 410 16.34 -6.52 18.57
N MET A 411 15.52 -7.29 19.26
CA MET A 411 14.07 -7.05 19.35
C MET A 411 13.83 -5.69 20.00
N THR A 412 13.35 -4.75 19.21
CA THR A 412 13.08 -3.37 19.60
C THR A 412 11.96 -2.81 18.74
N ARG A 413 11.33 -1.73 19.21
CA ARG A 413 10.39 -0.96 18.42
C ARG A 413 11.03 0.23 17.69
N ARG A 414 12.34 0.34 17.68
CA ARG A 414 13.07 1.45 17.05
C ARG A 414 13.59 1.05 15.68
N TRP A 415 12.75 1.17 14.67
CA TRP A 415 13.02 0.76 13.28
C TRP A 415 12.99 1.94 12.30
N SER A 416 13.12 3.17 12.80
CA SER A 416 13.07 4.37 11.97
C SER A 416 14.32 4.53 11.12
N LEU A 417 14.20 4.44 9.81
CA LEU A 417 15.26 4.80 8.88
C LEU A 417 15.61 6.31 9.01
N LEU A 418 14.59 7.14 9.10
CA LEU A 418 14.78 8.59 9.24
C LEU A 418 15.50 8.93 10.55
N GLY A 419 15.14 8.25 11.64
CA GLY A 419 15.82 8.40 12.93
C GLY A 419 17.28 7.98 12.87
N GLU A 420 17.62 6.91 12.15
CA GLU A 420 18.99 6.43 11.96
C GLU A 420 19.82 7.41 11.13
N ILE A 421 19.33 7.79 9.96
CA ILE A 421 20.03 8.69 9.03
C ILE A 421 20.22 10.08 9.65
N ASN A 422 19.22 10.59 10.36
CA ASN A 422 19.21 11.92 10.95
C ASN A 422 19.60 11.96 12.43
N GLN A 423 20.08 10.85 13.01
CA GLN A 423 20.34 10.73 14.46
C GLN A 423 21.30 11.78 15.04
N LYS A 424 22.11 12.43 14.22
CA LYS A 424 23.07 13.48 14.63
C LYS A 424 22.57 14.89 14.35
N GLY A 425 21.36 15.07 13.85
CA GLY A 425 20.82 16.37 13.47
C GLY A 425 19.34 16.49 13.74
N SER A 426 18.84 17.72 13.73
CA SER A 426 17.40 17.98 13.75
C SER A 426 16.80 17.49 12.44
N ARG A 427 15.65 16.82 12.51
CA ARG A 427 14.85 16.52 11.33
C ARG A 427 14.39 17.84 10.72
N PRO A 428 14.36 17.96 9.37
CA PRO A 428 13.84 19.17 8.74
C PRO A 428 12.42 19.54 9.18
N GLN A 429 11.58 18.56 9.49
CA GLN A 429 10.22 18.76 9.97
C GLN A 429 10.14 19.45 11.34
N ASP A 430 11.11 19.21 12.21
CA ASP A 430 11.15 19.82 13.54
C ASP A 430 11.52 21.31 13.44
N LYS A 431 12.35 21.62 12.45
CA LYS A 431 12.79 23.00 12.15
C LYS A 431 12.83 23.22 10.66
N PRO A 432 11.68 23.45 10.01
CA PRO A 432 11.63 23.65 8.56
C PRO A 432 12.55 24.76 8.08
N VAL A 433 13.40 24.47 7.11
CA VAL A 433 14.39 25.40 6.55
C VAL A 433 14.19 25.59 5.06
N THR A 434 14.62 26.73 4.52
CA THR A 434 14.67 26.94 3.07
C THR A 434 15.81 26.13 2.46
N ILE A 435 15.74 25.82 1.16
CA ILE A 435 16.74 24.99 0.47
C ILE A 435 18.15 25.58 0.55
N ASP A 436 18.28 26.92 0.53
CA ASP A 436 19.56 27.62 0.65
C ASP A 436 20.21 27.44 2.05
N LYS A 437 19.43 27.08 3.05
CA LYS A 437 19.90 26.80 4.42
C LYS A 437 20.28 25.33 4.66
N LEU A 438 20.02 24.44 3.71
CA LEU A 438 20.53 23.07 3.79
C LEU A 438 22.07 23.09 3.73
N ASN A 439 22.71 22.05 4.29
CA ASN A 439 24.13 21.86 4.10
C ASN A 439 24.49 21.67 2.61
N ALA A 440 25.74 21.93 2.24
CA ALA A 440 26.17 21.94 0.86
C ALA A 440 25.95 20.59 0.14
N THR A 441 26.11 19.48 0.86
CA THR A 441 25.96 18.12 0.30
C THR A 441 24.51 17.82 -0.02
N ASP A 442 23.59 18.06 0.91
CA ASP A 442 22.14 17.86 0.72
C ASP A 442 21.61 18.75 -0.41
N ARG A 443 22.01 20.02 -0.38
CA ARG A 443 21.64 20.96 -1.43
C ARG A 443 22.14 20.52 -2.81
N ALA A 444 23.40 20.12 -2.94
CA ALA A 444 23.97 19.63 -4.19
C ALA A 444 23.26 18.40 -4.72
N LEU A 445 22.88 17.45 -3.84
CA LEU A 445 22.12 16.25 -4.19
C LEU A 445 20.75 16.62 -4.80
N ILE A 446 19.98 17.45 -4.10
CA ILE A 446 18.65 17.89 -4.50
C ILE A 446 18.70 18.66 -5.82
N CYS A 447 19.57 19.66 -5.92
CA CYS A 447 19.69 20.53 -7.11
C CYS A 447 20.11 19.76 -8.36
N ARG A 448 20.92 18.73 -8.21
CA ARG A 448 21.31 17.84 -9.33
C ARG A 448 20.13 17.01 -9.85
N ARG A 449 19.22 16.58 -8.97
CA ARG A 449 18.11 15.69 -9.31
C ARG A 449 16.85 16.44 -9.74
N ILE A 450 16.60 17.63 -9.21
CA ILE A 450 15.38 18.39 -9.47
C ILE A 450 15.77 19.67 -10.21
N GLN A 451 15.59 19.65 -11.52
CA GLN A 451 15.89 20.83 -12.37
C GLN A 451 15.02 22.01 -11.97
N GLY A 452 15.62 23.20 -11.92
CA GLY A 452 14.93 24.46 -11.61
C GLY A 452 14.58 24.69 -10.16
N LEU A 453 14.92 23.76 -9.24
CA LEU A 453 14.60 23.93 -7.81
C LEU A 453 15.57 24.88 -7.10
N CYS A 454 16.78 25.00 -7.58
CA CYS A 454 17.86 25.79 -6.96
C CYS A 454 18.34 26.96 -7.83
N SER A 455 17.62 27.25 -8.88
CA SER A 455 17.89 28.40 -9.78
C SER A 455 17.40 29.69 -9.19
#